data_c628a1c6bd8b69a79e105653460468eb
#
_entry.id   c628a1c6bd8b69a79e105653460468eb
#
_cell.length_a   1.000
_cell.length_b   1.000
_cell.length_c   1.000
_cell.angle_alpha   90.00
_cell.angle_beta   90.00
_cell.angle_gamma   90.00
#
_symmetry.space_group_name_H-M   'P 1'
#
loop_
_entity.id
_entity.type
_entity.pdbx_description
1 polymer ?
#
loop_
_entity_poly.entity_id
_entity_poly.type
_entity_poly.pdbx_seq_one_letter_code
_entity_poly.pdbx_strand_id
1 'polypeptide(L)'
;MRKLVFTAFAFTAAAIFAGCCTTFDAVEVADQPVSAEQLKKSGIVAAYPGWKLKALSFSYDDGHNADRQLVKVFDKYGVKATFNIPSGLFGKPKPGNMVDPSEVKTLYANHEVAGHGAHHINLPRKKPELVSSELDGDIQKLPELTGKKLLGYAYPYGKFSDMVVNIMRPKGLLYARTCKMAGNFDLPQDFLMWHPYCHHNRVKGVAKKFLDYKAEKMSVLIVWGHSYEFIARRNKKTGQMSKPSWHVIENFCKEISGKPELWYATMGEIATYVKAAEKLTASASGKFLKNNSDLPVYLLVNGKKFQIEPGKTVCIK
;
A
#
# COMPACT_ATOMS: atom_id res chain seq x y z
N MET A 1 -39.76 20.01 27.46
CA MET A 1 -38.45 20.68 27.39
C MET A 1 -37.40 19.73 27.94
N ARG A 2 -36.70 18.99 27.09
CA ARG A 2 -35.57 18.13 27.47
C ARG A 2 -34.30 18.78 26.93
N LYS A 3 -33.42 19.20 27.85
CA LYS A 3 -32.12 19.78 27.53
C LYS A 3 -31.20 18.67 27.01
N LEU A 4 -30.71 18.83 25.78
CA LEU A 4 -29.56 18.06 25.26
C LEU A 4 -28.28 18.62 25.91
N VAL A 5 -27.56 17.73 26.59
CA VAL A 5 -26.22 18.01 27.09
C VAL A 5 -25.24 17.56 25.98
N PHE A 6 -24.56 18.52 25.35
CA PHE A 6 -23.46 18.24 24.47
C PHE A 6 -22.20 18.02 25.32
N THR A 7 -21.70 16.78 25.34
CA THR A 7 -20.40 16.47 25.93
C THR A 7 -19.34 16.74 24.86
N ALA A 8 -18.59 17.83 25.02
CA ALA A 8 -17.44 18.13 24.20
C ALA A 8 -16.29 17.20 24.61
N PHE A 9 -15.88 16.32 23.72
CA PHE A 9 -14.61 15.61 23.86
C PHE A 9 -13.46 16.57 23.51
N ALA A 10 -12.75 16.99 24.55
CA ALA A 10 -11.52 17.74 24.39
C ALA A 10 -10.43 16.80 23.86
N PHE A 11 -10.05 16.97 22.60
CA PHE A 11 -8.79 16.43 22.08
C PHE A 11 -7.65 17.22 22.72
N THR A 12 -6.98 16.62 23.68
CA THR A 12 -5.69 17.11 24.17
C THR A 12 -4.66 16.90 23.05
N ALA A 13 -4.38 17.96 22.29
CA ALA A 13 -3.22 18.03 21.43
C ALA A 13 -2.00 17.99 22.35
N ALA A 14 -1.29 16.86 22.37
CA ALA A 14 0.03 16.78 22.96
C ALA A 14 0.97 17.64 22.11
N ALA A 15 1.20 18.87 22.55
CA ALA A 15 2.24 19.74 22.03
C ALA A 15 3.58 19.05 22.33
N ILE A 16 4.15 18.38 21.33
CA ILE A 16 5.53 17.90 21.40
C ILE A 16 6.41 19.15 21.23
N PHE A 17 7.01 19.59 22.32
CA PHE A 17 8.01 20.64 22.32
C PHE A 17 9.14 20.25 21.37
N ALA A 18 9.18 20.87 20.18
CA ALA A 18 10.39 20.99 19.41
C ALA A 18 11.39 21.76 20.28
N GLY A 19 12.53 21.15 20.62
CA GLY A 19 13.58 21.79 21.42
C GLY A 19 13.89 23.15 20.84
N CYS A 20 13.73 24.18 21.68
CA CYS A 20 13.92 25.57 21.36
C CYS A 20 15.38 25.80 20.93
N CYS A 21 15.62 26.10 19.68
CA CYS A 21 16.86 26.73 19.21
C CYS A 21 16.79 28.19 19.62
N THR A 22 17.43 28.55 20.72
CA THR A 22 17.37 29.88 21.34
C THR A 22 18.39 30.89 20.76
N THR A 23 18.77 30.75 19.51
CA THR A 23 19.49 31.79 18.76
C THR A 23 18.74 32.04 17.46
N PHE A 24 18.58 33.34 17.13
CA PHE A 24 18.11 33.81 15.82
C PHE A 24 19.15 33.47 14.73
N ASP A 25 19.50 32.20 14.58
CA ASP A 25 20.21 31.76 13.40
C ASP A 25 19.21 31.86 12.23
N ALA A 26 19.58 32.61 11.21
CA ALA A 26 18.78 32.71 9.99
C ALA A 26 18.41 31.28 9.54
N VAL A 27 17.09 30.99 9.36
CA VAL A 27 16.63 29.72 8.87
C VAL A 27 17.26 29.50 7.49
N GLU A 28 18.24 28.61 7.40
CA GLU A 28 18.85 28.28 6.12
C GLU A 28 17.77 27.72 5.16
N VAL A 29 17.89 28.10 3.90
CA VAL A 29 17.00 27.55 2.86
C VAL A 29 17.24 26.05 2.74
N ALA A 30 16.19 25.26 2.94
CA ALA A 30 16.23 23.80 2.83
C ALA A 30 15.68 23.38 1.46
N ASP A 31 16.48 23.52 0.40
CA ASP A 31 16.11 23.29 -0.99
C ASP A 31 16.89 22.13 -1.67
N GLN A 32 17.91 21.61 -0.99
CA GLN A 32 18.74 20.54 -1.56
C GLN A 32 18.05 19.20 -1.43
N PRO A 33 17.81 18.46 -2.55
CA PRO A 33 17.28 17.10 -2.50
C PRO A 33 18.11 16.21 -1.58
N VAL A 34 17.45 15.40 -0.77
CA VAL A 34 18.12 14.49 0.17
C VAL A 34 17.65 13.06 -0.05
N SER A 35 18.59 12.15 -0.26
CA SER A 35 18.30 10.72 -0.38
C SER A 35 18.13 10.06 0.99
N ALA A 36 17.42 8.92 1.02
CA ALA A 36 17.28 8.12 2.23
C ALA A 36 18.65 7.69 2.80
N GLU A 37 19.65 7.47 1.95
CA GLU A 37 21.01 7.12 2.37
C GLU A 37 21.73 8.31 3.04
N GLN A 38 21.58 9.51 2.49
CA GLN A 38 22.14 10.74 3.11
C GLN A 38 21.49 11.00 4.46
N LEU A 39 20.16 10.86 4.58
CA LEU A 39 19.45 10.94 5.85
C LEU A 39 20.01 9.93 6.85
N LYS A 40 20.16 8.65 6.45
CA LYS A 40 20.68 7.59 7.33
C LYS A 40 22.10 7.90 7.83
N LYS A 41 23.00 8.41 6.99
CA LYS A 41 24.36 8.84 7.38
C LYS A 41 24.33 9.95 8.44
N SER A 42 23.27 10.76 8.45
CA SER A 42 23.04 11.82 9.46
C SER A 42 22.24 11.33 10.68
N GLY A 43 22.05 10.02 10.86
CA GLY A 43 21.27 9.45 11.96
C GLY A 43 19.76 9.67 11.83
N ILE A 44 19.27 9.96 10.61
CA ILE A 44 17.87 10.25 10.34
C ILE A 44 17.26 9.06 9.56
N VAL A 45 16.15 8.56 10.04
CA VAL A 45 15.39 7.48 9.39
C VAL A 45 13.98 7.96 9.12
N ALA A 46 13.55 7.93 7.86
CA ALA A 46 12.15 8.14 7.53
C ALA A 46 11.32 6.94 8.04
N ALA A 47 10.18 7.25 8.64
CA ALA A 47 9.27 6.27 9.22
C ALA A 47 7.85 6.46 8.67
N TYR A 48 7.06 5.43 8.68
CA TYR A 48 5.62 5.49 8.38
C TYR A 48 4.85 6.30 9.43
N PRO A 49 3.58 6.66 9.18
CA PRO A 49 2.73 7.36 10.16
C PRO A 49 2.78 6.70 11.54
N GLY A 50 2.93 7.54 12.58
CA GLY A 50 3.12 7.08 13.95
C GLY A 50 4.52 6.56 14.26
N TRP A 51 5.53 6.94 13.48
CA TRP A 51 6.95 6.55 13.61
C TRP A 51 7.18 5.05 13.51
N LYS A 52 6.37 4.35 12.72
CA LYS A 52 6.49 2.92 12.48
C LYS A 52 7.50 2.64 11.38
N LEU A 53 8.30 1.58 11.51
CA LEU A 53 9.26 1.16 10.48
C LEU A 53 8.76 -0.04 9.68
N LYS A 54 7.61 -0.60 10.05
CA LYS A 54 7.03 -1.77 9.38
C LYS A 54 5.61 -1.48 8.90
N ALA A 55 5.30 -1.82 7.65
CA ALA A 55 3.96 -1.76 7.09
C ALA A 55 3.50 -3.14 6.61
N LEU A 56 2.21 -3.41 6.73
CA LEU A 56 1.55 -4.61 6.19
C LEU A 56 0.50 -4.21 5.18
N SER A 57 0.53 -4.84 4.01
CA SER A 57 -0.53 -4.76 3.00
C SER A 57 -0.88 -6.14 2.47
N PHE A 58 -2.12 -6.28 2.04
CA PHE A 58 -2.59 -7.42 1.25
C PHE A 58 -2.89 -6.96 -0.18
N SER A 59 -2.73 -7.86 -1.16
CA SER A 59 -3.03 -7.57 -2.57
C SER A 59 -3.73 -8.78 -3.19
N TYR A 60 -5.00 -8.62 -3.54
CA TYR A 60 -5.84 -9.71 -4.05
C TYR A 60 -6.35 -9.42 -5.44
N ASP A 61 -6.32 -10.45 -6.31
CA ASP A 61 -6.55 -10.31 -7.75
C ASP A 61 -7.93 -10.80 -8.18
N ASP A 62 -8.32 -10.37 -9.38
CA ASP A 62 -9.45 -10.81 -10.19
C ASP A 62 -10.84 -10.27 -9.80
N GLY A 63 -11.01 -9.57 -8.67
CA GLY A 63 -12.31 -9.03 -8.28
C GLY A 63 -13.41 -10.08 -8.16
N HIS A 64 -13.06 -11.29 -7.69
CA HIS A 64 -13.99 -12.42 -7.60
C HIS A 64 -15.03 -12.18 -6.50
N ASN A 65 -16.26 -12.74 -6.65
CA ASN A 65 -17.33 -12.60 -5.67
C ASN A 65 -16.98 -13.12 -4.26
N ALA A 66 -15.98 -14.00 -4.13
CA ALA A 66 -15.42 -14.45 -2.85
C ALA A 66 -14.71 -13.30 -2.08
N ASP A 67 -14.43 -12.17 -2.73
CA ASP A 67 -13.90 -10.97 -2.06
C ASP A 67 -14.84 -10.47 -0.97
N ARG A 68 -16.17 -10.68 -1.12
CA ARG A 68 -17.15 -10.34 -0.07
C ARG A 68 -16.83 -11.01 1.28
N GLN A 69 -16.37 -12.25 1.24
CA GLN A 69 -15.94 -12.97 2.46
C GLN A 69 -14.57 -12.50 2.92
N LEU A 70 -13.64 -12.27 2.00
CA LEU A 70 -12.29 -11.81 2.31
C LEU A 70 -12.28 -10.43 2.95
N VAL A 71 -13.09 -9.49 2.43
CA VAL A 71 -13.29 -8.15 3.00
C VAL A 71 -13.78 -8.26 4.45
N LYS A 72 -14.77 -9.13 4.72
CA LYS A 72 -15.26 -9.34 6.11
C LYS A 72 -14.14 -9.82 7.04
N VAL A 73 -13.24 -10.70 6.55
CA VAL A 73 -12.08 -11.13 7.33
C VAL A 73 -11.15 -9.96 7.59
N PHE A 74 -10.79 -9.18 6.58
CA PHE A 74 -9.87 -8.05 6.73
C PHE A 74 -10.44 -6.94 7.62
N ASP A 75 -11.71 -6.58 7.46
CA ASP A 75 -12.38 -5.60 8.31
C ASP A 75 -12.44 -6.06 9.77
N LYS A 76 -12.76 -7.34 10.02
CA LYS A 76 -12.79 -7.94 11.37
C LYS A 76 -11.46 -7.77 12.12
N TYR A 77 -10.35 -7.86 11.41
CA TYR A 77 -9.02 -7.76 11.98
C TYR A 77 -8.37 -6.37 11.81
N GLY A 78 -9.08 -5.40 11.24
CA GLY A 78 -8.59 -4.03 11.04
C GLY A 78 -7.36 -3.94 10.14
N VAL A 79 -7.21 -4.87 9.18
CA VAL A 79 -6.13 -4.86 8.21
C VAL A 79 -6.59 -4.28 6.87
N LYS A 80 -5.67 -3.75 6.08
CA LYS A 80 -5.94 -3.11 4.80
C LYS A 80 -5.49 -3.98 3.64
N ALA A 81 -6.24 -3.91 2.53
CA ALA A 81 -5.94 -4.63 1.30
C ALA A 81 -6.13 -3.76 0.06
N THR A 82 -5.46 -4.17 -1.00
CA THR A 82 -5.66 -3.68 -2.37
C THR A 82 -6.29 -4.80 -3.18
N PHE A 83 -7.43 -4.52 -3.82
CA PHE A 83 -8.12 -5.44 -4.71
C PHE A 83 -7.88 -5.02 -6.15
N ASN A 84 -7.21 -5.88 -6.92
CA ASN A 84 -6.81 -5.61 -8.29
C ASN A 84 -7.87 -6.17 -9.24
N ILE A 85 -8.59 -5.29 -9.95
CA ILE A 85 -9.80 -5.66 -10.68
C ILE A 85 -9.61 -5.43 -12.18
N PRO A 86 -9.85 -6.46 -13.03
CA PRO A 86 -9.88 -6.33 -14.47
C PRO A 86 -11.25 -5.76 -14.92
N SER A 87 -11.32 -4.44 -15.13
CA SER A 87 -12.57 -3.72 -15.27
C SER A 87 -13.41 -4.09 -16.50
N GLY A 88 -12.80 -4.56 -17.57
CA GLY A 88 -13.48 -5.01 -18.80
C GLY A 88 -14.15 -6.38 -18.68
N LEU A 89 -13.94 -7.09 -17.57
CA LEU A 89 -14.55 -8.40 -17.34
C LEU A 89 -15.86 -8.35 -16.54
N PHE A 90 -16.27 -7.20 -16.05
CA PHE A 90 -17.55 -7.02 -15.40
C PHE A 90 -18.71 -7.45 -16.33
N GLY A 91 -19.67 -8.19 -15.78
CA GLY A 91 -20.83 -8.65 -16.53
C GLY A 91 -20.55 -9.72 -17.62
N LYS A 92 -19.30 -10.19 -17.74
CA LYS A 92 -18.98 -11.29 -18.67
C LYS A 92 -19.28 -12.63 -18.04
N PRO A 93 -19.77 -13.63 -18.84
CA PRO A 93 -20.09 -14.96 -18.30
C PRO A 93 -18.86 -15.77 -17.86
N LYS A 94 -17.66 -15.31 -18.14
CA LYS A 94 -16.38 -15.89 -17.68
C LYS A 94 -15.34 -14.77 -17.47
N PRO A 95 -14.63 -14.86 -16.36
CA PRO A 95 -14.59 -15.95 -15.37
C PRO A 95 -15.75 -15.96 -14.36
N GLY A 96 -16.93 -15.52 -14.74
CA GLY A 96 -18.24 -15.89 -14.23
C GLY A 96 -18.61 -15.65 -12.77
N ASN A 97 -17.76 -15.06 -11.95
CA ASN A 97 -18.03 -14.86 -10.53
C ASN A 97 -17.38 -13.57 -10.01
N MET A 98 -17.38 -12.52 -10.79
CA MET A 98 -16.91 -11.21 -10.30
C MET A 98 -17.94 -10.59 -9.36
N VAL A 99 -17.49 -9.68 -8.53
CA VAL A 99 -18.36 -8.76 -7.78
C VAL A 99 -19.19 -7.93 -8.78
N ASP A 100 -20.38 -7.54 -8.36
CA ASP A 100 -21.20 -6.64 -9.19
C ASP A 100 -20.57 -5.25 -9.23
N PRO A 101 -20.50 -4.57 -10.38
CA PRO A 101 -19.97 -3.21 -10.47
C PRO A 101 -20.63 -2.23 -9.50
N SER A 102 -21.91 -2.37 -9.23
CA SER A 102 -22.66 -1.52 -8.30
C SER A 102 -22.21 -1.67 -6.84
N GLU A 103 -21.58 -2.80 -6.48
CA GLU A 103 -21.06 -3.06 -5.14
C GLU A 103 -19.63 -2.54 -4.92
N VAL A 104 -18.87 -2.28 -5.99
CA VAL A 104 -17.43 -1.98 -5.89
C VAL A 104 -17.14 -0.86 -4.88
N LYS A 105 -17.89 0.23 -4.94
CA LYS A 105 -17.72 1.37 -4.04
C LYS A 105 -17.94 1.03 -2.57
N THR A 106 -18.96 0.26 -2.27
CA THR A 106 -19.36 -0.07 -0.89
C THR A 106 -18.57 -1.26 -0.35
N LEU A 107 -18.36 -2.29 -1.16
CA LEU A 107 -17.62 -3.48 -0.76
C LEU A 107 -16.18 -3.14 -0.39
N TYR A 108 -15.50 -2.33 -1.19
CA TYR A 108 -14.09 -1.98 -0.96
C TYR A 108 -13.89 -0.62 -0.28
N ALA A 109 -14.91 -0.10 0.42
CA ALA A 109 -14.88 1.24 1.02
C ALA A 109 -13.65 1.48 1.93
N ASN A 110 -13.28 0.46 2.73
CA ASN A 110 -12.13 0.50 3.66
C ASN A 110 -10.80 0.06 3.02
N HIS A 111 -10.82 -0.32 1.74
CA HIS A 111 -9.72 -0.91 1.01
C HIS A 111 -9.41 -0.09 -0.26
N GLU A 112 -8.38 -0.48 -0.97
CA GLU A 112 -8.03 0.09 -2.26
C GLU A 112 -8.56 -0.80 -3.39
N VAL A 113 -9.00 -0.17 -4.47
CA VAL A 113 -9.20 -0.81 -5.77
C VAL A 113 -8.09 -0.36 -6.70
N ALA A 114 -7.40 -1.31 -7.33
CA ALA A 114 -6.33 -1.10 -8.30
C ALA A 114 -6.64 -1.83 -9.62
N GLY A 115 -5.94 -1.49 -10.69
CA GLY A 115 -6.13 -2.10 -12.01
C GLY A 115 -5.50 -3.49 -12.11
N HIS A 116 -6.05 -4.32 -13.01
CA HIS A 116 -5.52 -5.66 -13.30
C HIS A 116 -5.56 -6.03 -14.79
N GLY A 117 -5.50 -4.99 -15.67
CA GLY A 117 -5.69 -5.13 -17.10
C GLY A 117 -7.15 -5.37 -17.45
N ALA A 118 -7.72 -4.46 -18.23
CA ALA A 118 -9.17 -4.46 -18.50
C ALA A 118 -9.71 -5.86 -18.84
N HIS A 119 -8.97 -6.64 -19.62
CA HIS A 119 -9.37 -7.99 -20.03
C HIS A 119 -8.44 -9.10 -19.53
N HIS A 120 -7.58 -8.78 -18.54
CA HIS A 120 -6.65 -9.74 -17.91
C HIS A 120 -5.79 -10.51 -18.93
N ILE A 121 -5.20 -9.82 -19.91
CA ILE A 121 -4.37 -10.43 -20.96
C ILE A 121 -2.89 -10.46 -20.57
N ASN A 122 -2.10 -11.33 -21.23
CA ASN A 122 -0.64 -11.39 -21.04
C ASN A 122 0.04 -10.22 -21.76
N LEU A 123 0.21 -9.08 -21.08
CA LEU A 123 0.67 -7.81 -21.64
C LEU A 123 2.01 -7.90 -22.41
N PRO A 124 3.08 -8.56 -21.91
CA PRO A 124 4.34 -8.65 -22.64
C PRO A 124 4.27 -9.30 -24.03
N ARG A 125 3.20 -10.04 -24.30
CA ARG A 125 2.97 -10.73 -25.59
C ARG A 125 2.08 -9.93 -26.55
N LYS A 126 1.76 -8.69 -26.21
CA LYS A 126 0.85 -7.86 -26.97
C LYS A 126 1.57 -6.66 -27.60
N LYS A 127 0.95 -6.10 -28.64
CA LYS A 127 1.45 -4.86 -29.24
C LYS A 127 1.29 -3.69 -28.26
N PRO A 128 2.13 -2.65 -28.34
CA PRO A 128 2.11 -1.49 -27.45
C PRO A 128 0.74 -0.82 -27.33
N GLU A 129 0.01 -0.70 -28.47
CA GLU A 129 -1.30 -0.04 -28.54
C GLU A 129 -2.33 -0.81 -27.68
N LEU A 130 -2.32 -2.15 -27.75
CA LEU A 130 -3.21 -2.98 -26.96
C LEU A 130 -2.83 -2.96 -25.48
N VAL A 131 -1.52 -2.93 -25.16
CA VAL A 131 -1.06 -2.75 -23.77
C VAL A 131 -1.56 -1.42 -23.23
N SER A 132 -1.41 -0.33 -23.98
CA SER A 132 -1.94 0.98 -23.57
C SER A 132 -3.45 0.93 -23.32
N SER A 133 -4.22 0.36 -24.25
CA SER A 133 -5.68 0.23 -24.15
C SER A 133 -6.12 -0.58 -22.91
N GLU A 134 -5.41 -1.66 -22.57
CA GLU A 134 -5.69 -2.47 -21.37
C GLU A 134 -5.49 -1.67 -20.07
N LEU A 135 -4.43 -0.85 -20.02
CA LEU A 135 -4.17 0.03 -18.88
C LEU A 135 -5.22 1.16 -18.81
N ASP A 136 -5.50 1.79 -19.94
CA ASP A 136 -6.44 2.92 -20.03
C ASP A 136 -7.86 2.50 -19.69
N GLY A 137 -8.26 1.27 -20.03
CA GLY A 137 -9.56 0.70 -19.67
C GLY A 137 -9.78 0.69 -18.15
N ASP A 138 -8.81 0.23 -17.37
CA ASP A 138 -8.89 0.25 -15.90
C ASP A 138 -8.79 1.67 -15.33
N ILE A 139 -7.87 2.49 -15.88
CA ILE A 139 -7.63 3.87 -15.43
C ILE A 139 -8.89 4.74 -15.60
N GLN A 140 -9.68 4.50 -16.63
CA GLN A 140 -10.94 5.21 -16.85
C GLN A 140 -12.08 4.61 -16.04
N LYS A 141 -12.24 3.27 -16.07
CA LYS A 141 -13.43 2.62 -15.54
C LYS A 141 -13.45 2.52 -14.02
N LEU A 142 -12.34 2.17 -13.39
CA LEU A 142 -12.34 1.93 -11.94
C LEU A 142 -12.57 3.19 -11.10
N PRO A 143 -12.06 4.38 -11.45
CA PRO A 143 -12.42 5.63 -10.79
C PRO A 143 -13.91 5.98 -10.86
N GLU A 144 -14.60 5.67 -11.98
CA GLU A 144 -16.06 5.87 -12.10
C GLU A 144 -16.82 5.02 -11.05
N LEU A 145 -16.37 3.78 -10.83
CA LEU A 145 -17.01 2.86 -9.90
C LEU A 145 -16.70 3.16 -8.44
N THR A 146 -15.49 3.62 -8.15
CA THR A 146 -15.03 3.84 -6.76
C THR A 146 -15.24 5.28 -6.28
N GLY A 147 -15.28 6.25 -7.19
CA GLY A 147 -15.18 7.68 -6.89
C GLY A 147 -13.79 8.12 -6.42
N LYS A 148 -12.75 7.28 -6.60
CA LYS A 148 -11.36 7.53 -6.17
C LYS A 148 -10.42 7.40 -7.36
N LYS A 149 -9.31 8.16 -7.35
CA LYS A 149 -8.25 8.02 -8.35
C LYS A 149 -7.62 6.62 -8.27
N LEU A 150 -7.35 6.01 -9.42
CA LEU A 150 -6.58 4.77 -9.49
C LEU A 150 -5.11 5.07 -9.20
N LEU A 151 -4.55 4.45 -8.17
CA LEU A 151 -3.17 4.68 -7.75
C LEU A 151 -2.22 3.58 -8.23
N GLY A 152 -2.73 2.39 -8.42
CA GLY A 152 -1.88 1.24 -8.65
C GLY A 152 -2.44 0.19 -9.58
N TYR A 153 -1.62 -0.83 -9.78
CA TYR A 153 -1.87 -1.89 -10.74
C TYR A 153 -1.27 -3.22 -10.25
N ALA A 154 -1.85 -4.35 -10.67
CA ALA A 154 -1.18 -5.63 -10.62
C ALA A 154 -1.08 -6.20 -12.04
N TYR A 155 0.09 -6.66 -12.41
CA TYR A 155 0.28 -7.26 -13.73
C TYR A 155 -0.47 -8.58 -13.84
N PRO A 156 -1.32 -8.79 -14.89
CA PRO A 156 -1.93 -10.08 -15.16
C PRO A 156 -0.87 -11.18 -15.22
N TYR A 157 -1.10 -12.28 -14.52
CA TYR A 157 -0.12 -13.40 -14.37
C TYR A 157 1.20 -12.98 -13.72
N GLY A 158 1.31 -11.78 -13.13
CA GLY A 158 2.55 -11.20 -12.62
C GLY A 158 3.59 -10.87 -13.69
N LYS A 159 3.21 -10.89 -14.98
CA LYS A 159 4.12 -10.76 -16.11
C LYS A 159 4.23 -9.31 -16.59
N PHE A 160 5.46 -8.83 -16.69
CA PHE A 160 5.81 -7.50 -17.16
C PHE A 160 7.02 -7.56 -18.09
N SER A 161 7.34 -6.48 -18.76
CA SER A 161 8.56 -6.26 -19.55
C SER A 161 8.87 -4.77 -19.56
N ASP A 162 10.06 -4.39 -19.96
CA ASP A 162 10.46 -2.98 -20.06
C ASP A 162 9.50 -2.19 -20.95
N MET A 163 9.02 -2.76 -22.05
CA MET A 163 8.01 -2.16 -22.90
C MET A 163 6.73 -1.84 -22.14
N VAL A 164 6.20 -2.78 -21.36
CA VAL A 164 4.98 -2.60 -20.56
C VAL A 164 5.19 -1.54 -19.48
N VAL A 165 6.32 -1.59 -18.77
CA VAL A 165 6.67 -0.61 -17.72
C VAL A 165 6.81 0.80 -18.33
N ASN A 166 7.46 0.93 -19.48
CA ASN A 166 7.64 2.22 -20.16
C ASN A 166 6.30 2.82 -20.64
N ILE A 167 5.36 1.99 -21.09
CA ILE A 167 3.98 2.44 -21.43
C ILE A 167 3.23 2.87 -20.17
N MET A 168 3.41 2.17 -19.05
CA MET A 168 2.71 2.49 -17.79
C MET A 168 3.23 3.76 -17.12
N ARG A 169 4.53 4.03 -17.20
CA ARG A 169 5.21 5.12 -16.49
C ARG A 169 4.54 6.49 -16.67
N PRO A 170 4.18 6.95 -17.89
CA PRO A 170 3.53 8.25 -18.10
C PRO A 170 2.05 8.27 -17.69
N LYS A 171 1.42 7.14 -17.34
CA LYS A 171 -0.02 7.07 -17.04
C LYS A 171 -0.38 7.51 -15.61
N GLY A 172 0.60 7.88 -14.80
CA GLY A 172 0.37 8.45 -13.46
C GLY A 172 0.04 7.41 -12.38
N LEU A 173 0.25 6.12 -12.64
CA LEU A 173 0.18 5.08 -11.63
C LEU A 173 1.43 5.14 -10.73
N LEU A 174 1.22 5.01 -9.42
CA LEU A 174 2.30 5.10 -8.43
C LEU A 174 3.06 3.79 -8.29
N TYR A 175 2.40 2.65 -8.50
CA TYR A 175 3.00 1.33 -8.36
C TYR A 175 2.35 0.29 -9.26
N ALA A 176 3.10 -0.79 -9.51
CA ALA A 176 2.58 -1.99 -10.15
C ALA A 176 3.20 -3.25 -9.54
N ARG A 177 2.34 -4.19 -9.09
CA ARG A 177 2.73 -5.42 -8.41
C ARG A 177 2.94 -6.56 -9.40
N THR A 178 4.02 -7.29 -9.18
CA THR A 178 4.35 -8.55 -9.85
C THR A 178 3.99 -9.75 -8.97
N CYS A 179 4.22 -10.99 -9.45
CA CYS A 179 4.09 -12.21 -8.65
C CYS A 179 5.44 -12.82 -8.23
N LYS A 180 6.58 -12.19 -8.59
CA LYS A 180 7.90 -12.62 -8.16
C LYS A 180 8.07 -12.31 -6.66
N MET A 181 8.52 -13.29 -5.88
CA MET A 181 8.74 -13.07 -4.45
C MET A 181 9.97 -12.16 -4.22
N ALA A 182 9.82 -11.16 -3.36
CA ALA A 182 10.91 -10.23 -3.00
C ALA A 182 12.05 -10.91 -2.22
N GLY A 183 11.72 -11.88 -1.38
CA GLY A 183 12.68 -12.57 -0.51
C GLY A 183 13.11 -11.79 0.74
N ASN A 184 12.83 -10.49 0.80
CA ASN A 184 13.08 -9.59 1.93
C ASN A 184 11.88 -8.66 2.17
N PHE A 185 11.98 -7.78 3.17
CA PHE A 185 10.95 -6.80 3.51
C PHE A 185 11.27 -5.38 3.01
N ASP A 186 12.16 -5.23 2.06
CA ASP A 186 12.55 -3.94 1.51
C ASP A 186 11.48 -3.33 0.61
N LEU A 187 11.43 -2.01 0.57
CA LEU A 187 10.70 -1.28 -0.46
C LEU A 187 11.37 -1.51 -1.84
N PRO A 188 10.60 -1.46 -2.93
CA PRO A 188 11.16 -1.64 -4.25
C PRO A 188 12.01 -0.43 -4.65
N GLN A 189 13.03 -0.65 -5.50
CA GLN A 189 13.76 0.44 -6.14
C GLN A 189 12.89 1.15 -7.20
N ASP A 190 12.11 0.38 -7.96
CA ASP A 190 11.09 0.91 -8.87
C ASP A 190 9.72 0.38 -8.44
N PHE A 191 8.84 1.30 -8.04
CA PHE A 191 7.49 0.96 -7.61
C PHE A 191 6.62 0.36 -8.74
N LEU A 192 6.97 0.56 -10.01
CA LEU A 192 6.31 -0.11 -11.12
C LEU A 192 6.75 -1.58 -11.28
N MET A 193 7.68 -2.06 -10.47
CA MET A 193 8.13 -3.46 -10.42
C MET A 193 8.09 -4.01 -8.98
N TRP A 194 7.01 -3.76 -8.24
CA TRP A 194 6.92 -4.12 -6.83
C TRP A 194 6.66 -5.61 -6.62
N HIS A 195 7.64 -6.30 -6.08
CA HIS A 195 7.55 -7.72 -5.78
C HIS A 195 6.92 -7.93 -4.40
N PRO A 196 5.86 -8.75 -4.26
CA PRO A 196 5.29 -9.11 -2.96
C PRO A 196 6.22 -10.05 -2.21
N TYR A 197 6.04 -10.12 -0.88
CA TYR A 197 6.83 -11.05 -0.07
C TYR A 197 6.47 -12.51 -0.37
N CYS A 198 5.18 -12.85 -0.31
CA CYS A 198 4.72 -14.21 -0.61
C CYS A 198 3.26 -14.27 -1.06
N HIS A 199 2.91 -15.38 -1.68
CA HIS A 199 1.52 -15.77 -1.91
C HIS A 199 0.89 -16.28 -0.59
N HIS A 200 -0.41 -16.08 -0.39
CA HIS A 200 -1.11 -16.43 0.86
C HIS A 200 -1.01 -17.91 1.25
N ASN A 201 -0.77 -18.82 0.30
CA ASN A 201 -0.54 -20.22 0.62
C ASN A 201 0.83 -20.52 1.30
N ARG A 202 1.68 -19.49 1.42
CA ARG A 202 3.02 -19.56 2.05
C ARG A 202 3.14 -18.68 3.29
N VAL A 203 2.01 -18.28 3.91
CA VAL A 203 2.03 -17.36 5.07
C VAL A 203 2.39 -18.03 6.39
N LYS A 204 2.46 -19.37 6.46
CA LYS A 204 2.82 -20.08 7.68
C LYS A 204 4.18 -19.60 8.21
N GLY A 205 4.20 -19.10 9.45
CA GLY A 205 5.40 -18.56 10.11
C GLY A 205 5.84 -17.18 9.59
N VAL A 206 5.20 -16.62 8.57
CA VAL A 206 5.59 -15.31 8.01
C VAL A 206 5.24 -14.19 8.97
N ALA A 207 4.09 -14.26 9.65
CA ALA A 207 3.72 -13.26 10.66
C ALA A 207 4.81 -13.16 11.73
N LYS A 208 5.22 -14.29 12.33
CA LYS A 208 6.30 -14.33 13.33
C LYS A 208 7.60 -13.76 12.77
N LYS A 209 8.01 -14.21 11.57
CA LYS A 209 9.23 -13.73 10.92
C LYS A 209 9.23 -12.21 10.74
N PHE A 210 8.09 -11.61 10.32
CA PHE A 210 7.99 -10.18 10.14
C PHE A 210 7.92 -9.41 11.47
N LEU A 211 7.24 -9.96 12.48
CA LEU A 211 7.19 -9.34 13.81
C LEU A 211 8.57 -9.32 14.48
N ASP A 212 9.34 -10.40 14.35
CA ASP A 212 10.69 -10.51 14.91
C ASP A 212 11.74 -9.70 14.13
N TYR A 213 11.43 -9.33 12.88
CA TYR A 213 12.35 -8.56 12.04
C TYR A 213 12.63 -7.18 12.64
N LYS A 214 13.91 -6.86 12.83
CA LYS A 214 14.41 -5.57 13.33
C LYS A 214 14.60 -4.61 12.17
N ALA A 215 13.58 -3.83 11.88
CA ALA A 215 13.62 -2.87 10.79
C ALA A 215 14.47 -1.65 11.19
N GLU A 216 15.47 -1.31 10.36
CA GLU A 216 16.29 -0.10 10.48
C GLU A 216 15.84 1.01 9.52
N LYS A 217 14.92 0.72 8.63
CA LYS A 217 14.35 1.60 7.60
C LYS A 217 12.89 1.20 7.36
N MET A 218 12.14 2.00 6.64
CA MET A 218 10.79 1.62 6.20
C MET A 218 10.84 0.28 5.47
N SER A 219 10.09 -0.68 5.97
CA SER A 219 10.02 -2.06 5.49
C SER A 219 8.57 -2.49 5.33
N VAL A 220 8.30 -3.43 4.42
CA VAL A 220 6.93 -3.81 4.08
C VAL A 220 6.78 -5.32 3.91
N LEU A 221 5.67 -5.85 4.44
CA LEU A 221 5.19 -7.18 4.12
C LEU A 221 3.97 -7.07 3.21
N ILE A 222 4.06 -7.62 2.00
CA ILE A 222 2.92 -7.75 1.08
C ILE A 222 2.62 -9.22 0.90
N VAL A 223 1.39 -9.61 1.26
CA VAL A 223 0.83 -10.94 1.00
C VAL A 223 -0.17 -10.83 -0.14
N TRP A 224 -0.04 -11.67 -1.16
CA TRP A 224 -0.93 -11.63 -2.31
C TRP A 224 -1.62 -12.96 -2.58
N GLY A 225 -2.64 -12.96 -3.42
CA GLY A 225 -3.36 -14.16 -3.84
C GLY A 225 -4.69 -13.83 -4.51
N HIS A 226 -5.58 -14.83 -4.54
CA HIS A 226 -6.91 -14.71 -5.09
C HIS A 226 -7.92 -15.24 -4.06
N SER A 227 -9.01 -14.52 -3.82
CA SER A 227 -10.02 -14.92 -2.82
C SER A 227 -10.69 -16.25 -3.13
N TYR A 228 -10.86 -16.56 -4.41
CA TYR A 228 -11.44 -17.80 -4.86
C TYR A 228 -10.58 -19.05 -4.55
N GLU A 229 -9.35 -18.89 -4.15
CA GLU A 229 -8.49 -20.00 -3.71
C GLU A 229 -8.88 -20.53 -2.33
N PHE A 230 -9.65 -19.77 -1.56
CA PHE A 230 -10.16 -20.19 -0.24
C PHE A 230 -11.49 -20.95 -0.30
N ILE A 231 -12.21 -20.92 -1.42
CA ILE A 231 -13.47 -21.67 -1.57
C ILE A 231 -13.23 -23.13 -1.91
N ALA A 232 -14.22 -23.98 -1.65
CA ALA A 232 -14.18 -25.38 -2.05
C ALA A 232 -14.09 -25.51 -3.58
N ARG A 233 -13.20 -26.35 -4.06
CA ARG A 233 -12.97 -26.59 -5.49
C ARG A 233 -13.01 -28.06 -5.82
N ARG A 234 -13.57 -28.36 -6.98
CA ARG A 234 -13.52 -29.71 -7.53
C ARG A 234 -12.17 -29.98 -8.20
N ASN A 235 -11.45 -30.98 -7.74
CA ASN A 235 -10.24 -31.45 -8.41
C ASN A 235 -10.64 -32.04 -9.78
N LYS A 236 -10.12 -31.47 -10.86
CA LYS A 236 -10.47 -31.88 -12.23
C LYS A 236 -10.03 -33.30 -12.55
N LYS A 237 -9.00 -33.85 -11.89
CA LYS A 237 -8.48 -35.19 -12.13
C LYS A 237 -9.20 -36.26 -11.30
N THR A 238 -9.46 -35.96 -10.03
CA THR A 238 -10.03 -36.94 -9.09
C THR A 238 -11.54 -36.79 -8.88
N GLY A 239 -12.11 -35.65 -9.31
CA GLY A 239 -13.51 -35.31 -9.05
C GLY A 239 -13.83 -34.93 -7.61
N GLN A 240 -12.88 -35.04 -6.68
CA GLN A 240 -13.09 -34.75 -5.28
C GLN A 240 -13.20 -33.25 -5.02
N MET A 241 -14.07 -32.85 -4.07
CA MET A 241 -14.17 -31.49 -3.58
C MET A 241 -13.10 -31.23 -2.49
N SER A 242 -12.33 -30.15 -2.63
CA SER A 242 -11.51 -29.67 -1.52
C SER A 242 -12.38 -29.06 -0.43
N LYS A 243 -11.86 -29.00 0.80
CA LYS A 243 -12.49 -28.20 1.86
C LYS A 243 -12.16 -26.71 1.66
N PRO A 244 -13.06 -25.78 2.05
CA PRO A 244 -12.71 -24.36 2.12
C PRO A 244 -11.52 -24.13 3.05
N SER A 245 -10.65 -23.18 2.70
CA SER A 245 -9.41 -22.90 3.42
C SER A 245 -9.32 -21.48 4.00
N TRP A 246 -10.48 -20.85 4.26
CA TRP A 246 -10.56 -19.49 4.85
C TRP A 246 -9.77 -19.34 6.15
N HIS A 247 -9.65 -20.43 6.93
CA HIS A 247 -8.86 -20.44 8.15
C HIS A 247 -7.38 -20.07 7.95
N VAL A 248 -6.84 -20.27 6.74
CA VAL A 248 -5.43 -19.93 6.43
C VAL A 248 -5.20 -18.44 6.56
N ILE A 249 -6.03 -17.64 5.86
CA ILE A 249 -5.91 -16.18 5.90
C ILE A 249 -6.41 -15.61 7.23
N GLU A 250 -7.46 -16.19 7.80
CA GLU A 250 -8.00 -15.74 9.07
C GLU A 250 -7.00 -15.94 10.23
N ASN A 251 -6.34 -17.09 10.30
CA ASN A 251 -5.30 -17.35 11.30
C ASN A 251 -4.10 -16.39 11.12
N PHE A 252 -3.70 -16.14 9.87
CA PHE A 252 -2.65 -15.17 9.60
C PHE A 252 -3.03 -13.76 10.06
N CYS A 253 -4.25 -13.30 9.75
CA CYS A 253 -4.75 -12.00 10.20
C CYS A 253 -4.82 -11.93 11.73
N LYS A 254 -5.28 -12.99 12.41
CA LYS A 254 -5.31 -13.07 13.87
C LYS A 254 -3.92 -12.96 14.50
N GLU A 255 -2.92 -13.58 13.89
CA GLU A 255 -1.53 -13.55 14.39
C GLU A 255 -0.89 -12.17 14.23
N ILE A 256 -1.15 -11.48 13.09
CA ILE A 256 -0.43 -10.25 12.72
C ILE A 256 -1.19 -8.96 13.03
N SER A 257 -2.51 -9.01 13.30
CA SER A 257 -3.32 -7.82 13.57
C SER A 257 -3.09 -7.24 14.98
N GLY A 258 -3.50 -5.98 15.18
CA GLY A 258 -3.45 -5.30 16.48
C GLY A 258 -2.02 -5.02 16.99
N LYS A 259 -1.00 -5.08 16.15
CA LYS A 259 0.40 -4.82 16.54
C LYS A 259 0.69 -3.32 16.42
N PRO A 260 1.05 -2.64 17.53
CA PRO A 260 1.24 -1.18 17.53
C PRO A 260 2.41 -0.74 16.65
N GLU A 261 3.40 -1.61 16.42
CA GLU A 261 4.57 -1.34 15.58
C GLU A 261 4.29 -1.46 14.08
N LEU A 262 3.11 -1.97 13.66
CA LEU A 262 2.74 -2.12 12.25
C LEU A 262 1.82 -1.02 11.78
N TRP A 263 2.07 -0.50 10.60
CA TRP A 263 1.12 0.30 9.83
C TRP A 263 0.35 -0.61 8.87
N TYR A 264 -0.95 -0.77 9.12
CA TYR A 264 -1.85 -1.49 8.22
C TYR A 264 -2.34 -0.53 7.16
N ALA A 265 -1.88 -0.73 5.93
CA ALA A 265 -2.13 0.21 4.84
C ALA A 265 -2.32 -0.53 3.51
N THR A 266 -3.01 0.08 2.57
CA THR A 266 -3.08 -0.41 1.20
C THR A 266 -1.74 -0.17 0.49
N MET A 267 -1.52 -0.84 -0.64
CA MET A 267 -0.31 -0.59 -1.44
C MET A 267 -0.24 0.86 -1.93
N GLY A 268 -1.37 1.45 -2.30
CA GLY A 268 -1.46 2.84 -2.73
C GLY A 268 -1.16 3.82 -1.59
N GLU A 269 -1.65 3.57 -0.37
CA GLU A 269 -1.30 4.38 0.80
C GLU A 269 0.21 4.34 1.07
N ILE A 270 0.82 3.14 1.02
CA ILE A 270 2.27 2.99 1.23
C ILE A 270 3.06 3.72 0.13
N ALA A 271 2.72 3.50 -1.14
CA ALA A 271 3.39 4.14 -2.26
C ALA A 271 3.28 5.66 -2.20
N THR A 272 2.08 6.19 -1.90
CA THR A 272 1.83 7.63 -1.74
C THR A 272 2.69 8.21 -0.63
N TYR A 273 2.75 7.53 0.51
CA TYR A 273 3.51 7.99 1.66
C TYR A 273 5.02 7.98 1.40
N VAL A 274 5.55 6.90 0.81
CA VAL A 274 6.99 6.84 0.46
C VAL A 274 7.35 7.94 -0.52
N LYS A 275 6.53 8.17 -1.55
CA LYS A 275 6.70 9.29 -2.50
C LYS A 275 6.64 10.67 -1.84
N ALA A 276 5.83 10.83 -0.79
CA ALA A 276 5.82 12.05 0.01
C ALA A 276 7.12 12.24 0.79
N ALA A 277 7.62 11.19 1.44
CA ALA A 277 8.88 11.22 2.17
C ALA A 277 10.10 11.47 1.26
N GLU A 278 10.06 11.02 -0.01
CA GLU A 278 11.09 11.30 -1.01
C GLU A 278 11.18 12.80 -1.41
N LYS A 279 10.14 13.62 -1.11
CA LYS A 279 10.14 15.05 -1.38
C LYS A 279 10.78 15.90 -0.28
N LEU A 280 11.38 15.29 0.73
CA LEU A 280 12.15 16.02 1.72
C LEU A 280 13.36 16.69 1.07
N THR A 281 13.65 17.91 1.52
CA THR A 281 14.88 18.63 1.17
C THR A 281 15.60 19.07 2.43
N ALA A 282 16.92 19.26 2.33
CA ALA A 282 17.75 19.68 3.43
C ALA A 282 18.41 21.03 3.15
N SER A 283 18.76 21.77 4.19
CA SER A 283 19.68 22.90 4.09
C SER A 283 21.11 22.44 3.80
N ALA A 284 21.95 23.32 3.30
CA ALA A 284 23.36 23.02 3.01
C ALA A 284 24.14 22.54 4.25
N SER A 285 23.82 23.02 5.44
CA SER A 285 24.39 22.54 6.71
C SER A 285 23.81 21.20 7.18
N GLY A 286 22.71 20.73 6.57
CA GLY A 286 21.94 19.58 7.02
C GLY A 286 21.23 19.78 8.37
N LYS A 287 21.16 21.00 8.90
CA LYS A 287 20.49 21.30 10.17
C LYS A 287 18.97 21.38 10.03
N PHE A 288 18.48 21.78 8.87
CA PHE A 288 17.07 21.97 8.59
C PHE A 288 16.58 20.99 7.55
N LEU A 289 15.39 20.45 7.75
CA LEU A 289 14.66 19.65 6.77
C LEU A 289 13.32 20.30 6.47
N LYS A 290 12.96 20.34 5.18
CA LYS A 290 11.69 20.84 4.69
C LYS A 290 10.88 19.70 4.05
N ASN A 291 9.60 19.67 4.38
CA ASN A 291 8.65 18.77 3.74
C ASN A 291 7.95 19.49 2.58
N ASN A 292 8.27 19.10 1.34
CA ASN A 292 7.65 19.65 0.13
C ASN A 292 6.48 18.79 -0.38
N SER A 293 5.97 17.87 0.44
CA SER A 293 4.82 17.03 0.11
C SER A 293 3.52 17.56 0.73
N ASP A 294 2.40 16.95 0.34
CA ASP A 294 1.07 17.25 0.85
C ASP A 294 0.69 16.39 2.07
N LEU A 295 1.61 15.56 2.59
CA LEU A 295 1.40 14.68 3.73
C LEU A 295 2.40 14.99 4.84
N PRO A 296 2.03 14.84 6.13
CA PRO A 296 2.99 14.86 7.22
C PRO A 296 4.05 13.76 7.04
N VAL A 297 5.32 14.11 7.21
CA VAL A 297 6.45 13.16 7.14
C VAL A 297 6.98 12.89 8.54
N TYR A 298 7.11 11.63 8.89
CA TYR A 298 7.58 11.14 10.19
C TYR A 298 9.05 10.72 10.10
N LEU A 299 9.86 11.16 11.04
CA LEU A 299 11.30 10.89 11.09
C LEU A 299 11.70 10.42 12.48
N LEU A 300 12.70 9.55 12.52
CA LEU A 300 13.46 9.21 13.72
C LEU A 300 14.86 9.83 13.56
N VAL A 301 15.21 10.77 14.43
CA VAL A 301 16.52 11.46 14.42
C VAL A 301 17.26 11.05 15.68
N ASN A 302 18.28 10.21 15.55
CA ASN A 302 18.98 9.60 16.69
C ASN A 302 18.01 8.99 17.72
N GLY A 303 16.96 8.33 17.24
CA GLY A 303 15.89 7.71 18.03
C GLY A 303 14.80 8.67 18.53
N LYS A 304 14.96 9.99 18.41
CA LYS A 304 13.93 10.97 18.75
C LYS A 304 12.91 11.11 17.62
N LYS A 305 11.65 11.32 17.97
CA LYS A 305 10.52 11.40 17.06
C LYS A 305 10.29 12.82 16.57
N PHE A 306 10.29 13.00 15.24
CA PHE A 306 9.97 14.28 14.58
C PHE A 306 8.84 14.06 13.58
N GLN A 307 7.99 15.08 13.43
CA GLN A 307 6.96 15.14 12.40
C GLN A 307 7.08 16.48 11.70
N ILE A 308 7.11 16.45 10.37
CA ILE A 308 7.20 17.66 9.56
C ILE A 308 5.90 17.78 8.76
N GLU A 309 5.10 18.79 9.10
CA GLU A 309 3.86 19.09 8.40
C GLU A 309 4.13 19.54 6.95
N PRO A 310 3.13 19.41 6.05
CA PRO A 310 3.23 19.91 4.67
C PRO A 310 3.74 21.35 4.59
N GLY A 311 4.75 21.59 3.74
CA GLY A 311 5.35 22.89 3.50
C GLY A 311 6.21 23.45 4.66
N LYS A 312 6.33 22.72 5.79
CA LYS A 312 7.08 23.21 6.96
C LYS A 312 8.56 22.80 6.91
N THR A 313 9.36 23.65 7.55
CA THR A 313 10.79 23.41 7.81
C THR A 313 10.99 23.21 9.31
N VAL A 314 11.80 22.23 9.69
CA VAL A 314 12.17 21.98 11.09
C VAL A 314 13.67 21.93 11.26
N CYS A 315 14.16 22.37 12.42
CA CYS A 315 15.54 22.16 12.87
C CYS A 315 15.62 20.76 13.53
N ILE A 316 16.59 19.94 13.10
CA ILE A 316 16.76 18.55 13.53
C ILE A 316 18.00 18.31 14.41
N LYS A 317 18.67 19.38 14.82
CA LYS A 317 19.83 19.36 15.76
C LYS A 317 19.44 19.54 17.20
#